data_9f3b98a5fd08f9545d82c067f8b777e1
#
_entry.id   9f3b98a5fd08f9545d82c067f8b777e1
#
_cell.length_a   1.000
_cell.length_b   1.000
_cell.length_c   1.000
_cell.angle_alpha   90.00
_cell.angle_beta   90.00
_cell.angle_gamma   90.00
#
_symmetry.space_group_name_H-M   'P 1'
#
loop_
_entity.id
_entity.type
_entity.pdbx_description
1 polymer ?
#
loop_
_entity_poly.entity_id
_entity_poly.type
_entity_poly.pdbx_seq_one_letter_code
_entity_poly.pdbx_strand_id
1 'polypeptide(L)'
;MSRPTKRVATSILLNRDRILILKRSAAVGSFQHYWSGVSGFVEQGEEPLETSQREVEEETGIPRASLELLARAPPRLTEKPGQIFEVYSFLYLCTTDQVRLDWENDEFAWVAPEALRDYRTVPWLPEMVSTLMAEQ
;
A
#
# COMPACT_ATOMS: atom_id res chain seq x y z
N MET A 1 -20.28 23.73 1.82
CA MET A 1 -19.60 23.03 0.71
C MET A 1 -18.87 21.81 1.25
N SER A 2 -19.05 20.70 0.59
CA SER A 2 -18.32 19.50 0.96
C SER A 2 -16.87 19.62 0.48
N ARG A 3 -15.94 19.05 1.26
CA ARG A 3 -14.54 18.97 0.84
C ARG A 3 -14.42 17.89 -0.24
N PRO A 4 -13.51 18.06 -1.22
CA PRO A 4 -13.30 17.03 -2.23
C PRO A 4 -12.80 15.73 -1.60
N THR A 5 -13.28 14.60 -2.11
CA THR A 5 -12.87 13.29 -1.66
C THR A 5 -11.92 12.68 -2.70
N LYS A 6 -10.76 12.25 -2.25
CA LYS A 6 -9.82 11.49 -3.08
C LYS A 6 -9.81 10.06 -2.61
N ARG A 7 -9.85 9.14 -3.57
CA ARG A 7 -9.85 7.71 -3.29
C ARG A 7 -8.43 7.17 -3.50
N VAL A 8 -7.97 6.38 -2.53
CA VAL A 8 -6.61 5.81 -2.52
C VAL A 8 -6.70 4.31 -2.32
N ALA A 9 -5.93 3.55 -3.07
CA ALA A 9 -5.79 2.11 -2.87
C ALA A 9 -4.40 1.82 -2.31
N THR A 10 -4.35 1.03 -1.23
CA THR A 10 -3.09 0.63 -0.59
C THR A 10 -3.04 -0.89 -0.53
N SER A 11 -1.92 -1.46 -0.93
CA SER A 11 -1.72 -2.91 -0.97
C SER A 11 -0.59 -3.34 -0.05
N ILE A 12 -0.85 -4.41 0.70
CA ILE A 12 0.16 -5.11 1.49
C ILE A 12 0.40 -6.44 0.79
N LEU A 13 1.65 -6.74 0.48
CA LEU A 13 2.03 -7.98 -0.21
C LEU A 13 2.67 -8.93 0.77
N LEU A 14 2.18 -10.17 0.81
CA LEU A 14 2.65 -11.22 1.71
C LEU A 14 3.36 -12.30 0.89
N ASN A 15 4.58 -12.64 1.28
CA ASN A 15 5.33 -13.75 0.71
C ASN A 15 6.06 -14.46 1.83
N ARG A 16 5.78 -15.76 2.02
CA ARG A 16 6.44 -16.59 3.04
C ARG A 16 6.46 -15.94 4.43
N ASP A 17 5.31 -15.52 4.92
CA ASP A 17 5.14 -14.90 6.24
C ASP A 17 5.82 -13.54 6.41
N ARG A 18 6.29 -12.96 5.31
CA ARG A 18 6.88 -11.62 5.32
C ARG A 18 6.10 -10.68 4.44
N ILE A 19 6.03 -9.42 4.85
CA ILE A 19 5.34 -8.39 4.08
C ILE A 19 6.36 -7.46 3.44
N LEU A 20 5.98 -6.92 2.28
CA LEU A 20 6.82 -5.97 1.56
C LEU A 20 6.57 -4.57 2.08
N ILE A 21 7.64 -3.87 2.45
CA ILE A 21 7.58 -2.44 2.72
C ILE A 21 8.55 -1.70 1.80
N LEU A 22 8.14 -0.50 1.42
CA LEU A 22 8.87 0.33 0.46
C LEU A 22 9.25 1.65 1.12
N LYS A 23 10.50 2.08 0.97
CA LYS A 23 10.95 3.35 1.51
C LYS A 23 10.71 4.45 0.48
N ARG A 24 9.87 5.41 0.83
CA ARG A 24 9.48 6.50 -0.06
C ARG A 24 10.66 7.39 -0.38
N SER A 25 10.80 7.76 -1.66
CA SER A 25 11.91 8.57 -2.15
C SER A 25 11.74 10.05 -1.80
N ALA A 26 12.77 10.83 -2.05
CA ALA A 26 12.71 12.29 -1.91
C ALA A 26 11.84 12.96 -2.98
N ALA A 27 11.49 12.23 -4.04
CA ALA A 27 10.72 12.77 -5.17
C ALA A 27 9.21 12.79 -4.93
N VAL A 28 8.71 12.11 -3.89
CA VAL A 28 7.27 12.08 -3.60
C VAL A 28 6.83 13.31 -2.82
N GLY A 29 5.51 13.59 -2.86
CA GLY A 29 4.97 14.81 -2.27
C GLY A 29 4.84 14.83 -0.75
N SER A 30 4.90 13.66 -0.08
CA SER A 30 4.71 13.57 1.37
C SER A 30 5.41 12.35 1.93
N PHE A 31 5.71 12.40 3.25
CA PHE A 31 6.34 11.30 3.97
C PHE A 31 7.58 10.74 3.28
N GLN A 32 8.45 11.63 2.78
CA GLN A 32 9.72 11.22 2.17
C GLN A 32 10.53 10.42 3.19
N HIS A 33 11.16 9.34 2.72
CA HIS A 33 12.03 8.46 3.51
C HIS A 33 11.31 7.64 4.58
N TYR A 34 9.97 7.69 4.64
CA TYR A 34 9.19 6.78 5.47
C TYR A 34 8.91 5.49 4.71
N TRP A 35 8.72 4.42 5.48
CA TRP A 35 8.36 3.11 4.92
C TRP A 35 6.85 2.96 4.84
N SER A 36 6.36 2.38 3.76
CA SER A 36 4.92 2.23 3.51
C SER A 36 4.64 0.96 2.70
N GLY A 37 3.34 0.66 2.52
CA GLY A 37 2.91 -0.32 1.52
C GLY A 37 2.88 0.33 0.13
N VAL A 38 2.31 -0.39 -0.83
CA VAL A 38 2.13 0.12 -2.19
C VAL A 38 0.84 0.93 -2.25
N SER A 39 0.91 2.19 -2.67
CA SER A 39 -0.26 3.08 -2.68
C SER A 39 -0.35 3.91 -3.94
N GLY A 40 -1.58 4.24 -4.34
CA GLY A 40 -1.81 5.17 -5.43
C GLY A 40 -3.25 5.66 -5.46
N PHE A 41 -3.48 6.74 -6.18
CA PHE A 41 -4.81 7.32 -6.33
C PHE A 41 -5.64 6.51 -7.33
N VAL A 42 -6.91 6.32 -7.00
CA VAL A 42 -7.87 5.70 -7.90
C VAL A 42 -8.20 6.70 -9.00
N GLU A 43 -7.96 6.30 -10.24
CA GLU A 43 -8.23 7.15 -11.39
C GLU A 43 -9.69 7.11 -11.78
N GLN A 44 -10.13 8.11 -12.52
CA GLN A 44 -11.51 8.20 -12.97
C GLN A 44 -11.86 6.95 -13.80
N GLY A 45 -12.98 6.31 -13.46
CA GLY A 45 -13.43 5.09 -14.14
C GLY A 45 -12.77 3.82 -13.66
N GLU A 46 -11.84 3.92 -12.70
CA GLU A 46 -11.11 2.78 -12.16
C GLU A 46 -11.74 2.31 -10.85
N GLU A 47 -11.81 1.00 -10.65
CA GLU A 47 -12.21 0.45 -9.36
C GLU A 47 -11.00 0.36 -8.44
N PRO A 48 -11.15 0.54 -7.12
CA PRO A 48 -10.00 0.46 -6.19
C PRO A 48 -9.19 -0.83 -6.30
N LEU A 49 -9.84 -1.96 -6.55
CA LEU A 49 -9.13 -3.23 -6.73
C LEU A 49 -8.19 -3.17 -7.95
N GLU A 50 -8.68 -2.61 -9.05
CA GLU A 50 -7.87 -2.44 -10.25
C GLU A 50 -6.70 -1.50 -10.00
N THR A 51 -6.94 -0.40 -9.27
CA THR A 51 -5.90 0.55 -8.88
C THR A 51 -4.81 -0.16 -8.09
N SER A 52 -5.20 -0.99 -7.12
CA SER A 52 -4.23 -1.69 -6.26
C SER A 52 -3.32 -2.59 -7.09
N GLN A 53 -3.88 -3.31 -8.07
CA GLN A 53 -3.11 -4.20 -8.93
C GLN A 53 -2.19 -3.42 -9.86
N ARG A 54 -2.68 -2.33 -10.43
CA ARG A 54 -1.89 -1.47 -11.32
C ARG A 54 -0.70 -0.85 -10.57
N GLU A 55 -0.95 -0.32 -9.38
CA GLU A 55 0.10 0.31 -8.58
C GLU A 55 1.17 -0.70 -8.14
N VAL A 56 0.76 -1.93 -7.80
CA VAL A 56 1.72 -2.97 -7.46
C VAL A 56 2.67 -3.22 -8.63
N GLU A 57 2.13 -3.35 -9.83
CA GLU A 57 2.95 -3.58 -11.02
C GLU A 57 3.88 -2.39 -11.30
N GLU A 58 3.36 -1.17 -11.23
CA GLU A 58 4.15 0.04 -11.46
C GLU A 58 5.26 0.22 -10.45
N GLU A 59 4.98 0.05 -9.16
CA GLU A 59 5.93 0.34 -8.09
C GLU A 59 6.88 -0.79 -7.78
N THR A 60 6.52 -2.04 -8.09
CA THR A 60 7.33 -3.21 -7.70
C THR A 60 7.73 -4.11 -8.85
N GLY A 61 7.13 -3.95 -10.02
CA GLY A 61 7.35 -4.83 -11.14
C GLY A 61 6.69 -6.20 -11.00
N ILE A 62 5.96 -6.45 -9.90
CA ILE A 62 5.29 -7.72 -9.68
C ILE A 62 4.01 -7.78 -10.54
N PRO A 63 3.90 -8.76 -11.45
CA PRO A 63 2.76 -8.83 -12.36
C PRO A 63 1.49 -9.29 -11.64
N ARG A 64 0.35 -8.85 -12.17
CA ARG A 64 -0.96 -9.21 -11.63
C ARG A 64 -1.13 -10.73 -11.46
N ALA A 65 -0.59 -11.50 -12.39
CA ALA A 65 -0.69 -12.96 -12.34
C ALA A 65 -0.01 -13.59 -11.12
N SER A 66 0.89 -12.85 -10.46
CA SER A 66 1.58 -13.32 -9.26
C SER A 66 0.85 -12.95 -7.98
N LEU A 67 -0.32 -12.31 -8.07
CA LEU A 67 -1.07 -11.82 -6.92
C LEU A 67 -2.36 -12.63 -6.70
N GLU A 68 -2.62 -13.00 -5.45
CA GLU A 68 -3.89 -13.59 -5.05
C GLU A 68 -4.45 -12.75 -3.92
N LEU A 69 -5.67 -12.24 -4.09
CA LEU A 69 -6.30 -11.43 -3.04
C LEU A 69 -6.68 -12.32 -1.86
N LEU A 70 -6.11 -12.01 -0.68
CA LEU A 70 -6.41 -12.74 0.56
C LEU A 70 -7.43 -12.03 1.42
N ALA A 71 -7.40 -10.70 1.44
CA ALA A 71 -8.29 -9.94 2.30
C ALA A 71 -8.42 -8.51 1.80
N ARG A 72 -9.52 -7.89 2.17
CA ARG A 72 -9.73 -6.45 1.96
C ARG A 72 -10.46 -5.92 3.18
N ALA A 73 -10.12 -4.71 3.59
CA ALA A 73 -10.78 -4.06 4.71
C ALA A 73 -11.85 -3.09 4.19
N PRO A 74 -12.86 -2.77 5.00
CA PRO A 74 -13.81 -1.72 4.65
C PRO A 74 -13.11 -0.39 4.39
N PRO A 75 -13.62 0.44 3.47
CA PRO A 75 -13.03 1.75 3.21
C PRO A 75 -12.94 2.58 4.48
N ARG A 76 -11.84 3.33 4.61
CA ARG A 76 -11.58 4.16 5.78
C ARG A 76 -11.43 5.60 5.35
N LEU A 77 -12.13 6.51 6.03
CA LEU A 77 -12.03 7.94 5.76
C LEU A 77 -10.94 8.56 6.63
N THR A 78 -10.08 9.35 6.01
CA THR A 78 -9.06 10.12 6.70
C THR A 78 -9.19 11.57 6.26
N GLU A 79 -9.23 12.49 7.22
CA GLU A 79 -9.40 13.90 6.93
C GLU A 79 -8.13 14.69 7.18
N LYS A 80 -7.86 15.62 6.27
CA LYS A 80 -6.86 16.68 6.44
C LYS A 80 -7.56 17.99 6.09
N PRO A 81 -7.06 19.13 6.55
CA PRO A 81 -7.66 20.41 6.18
C PRO A 81 -7.82 20.55 4.67
N GLY A 82 -9.07 20.76 4.21
CA GLY A 82 -9.38 20.91 2.80
C GLY A 82 -9.43 19.62 1.99
N GLN A 83 -9.24 18.43 2.61
CA GLN A 83 -9.20 17.18 1.85
C GLN A 83 -9.70 16.00 2.67
N ILE A 84 -10.52 15.16 2.04
CA ILE A 84 -10.96 13.88 2.60
C ILE A 84 -10.35 12.78 1.73
N PHE A 85 -9.73 11.79 2.37
CA PHE A 85 -9.20 10.61 1.70
C PHE A 85 -10.06 9.41 2.06
N GLU A 86 -10.50 8.66 1.05
CA GLU A 86 -11.18 7.39 1.23
C GLU A 86 -10.18 6.29 0.85
N VAL A 87 -9.73 5.53 1.84
CA VAL A 87 -8.64 4.57 1.66
C VAL A 87 -9.21 3.15 1.58
N TYR A 88 -8.89 2.48 0.49
CA TYR A 88 -9.22 1.07 0.27
C TYR A 88 -7.94 0.26 0.44
N SER A 89 -7.97 -0.75 1.32
CA SER A 89 -6.77 -1.54 1.59
C SER A 89 -6.97 -3.01 1.24
N PHE A 90 -5.90 -3.62 0.73
CA PHE A 90 -5.92 -4.98 0.21
C PHE A 90 -4.70 -5.75 0.68
N LEU A 91 -4.90 -7.04 0.97
CA LEU A 91 -3.81 -7.95 1.27
C LEU A 91 -3.72 -8.97 0.14
N TYR A 92 -2.54 -9.08 -0.47
CA TYR A 92 -2.29 -10.04 -1.53
C TYR A 92 -1.25 -11.06 -1.11
N LEU A 93 -1.50 -12.32 -1.44
CA LEU A 93 -0.44 -13.32 -1.44
C LEU A 93 0.33 -13.13 -2.74
N CYS A 94 1.65 -13.05 -2.63
CA CYS A 94 2.53 -12.82 -3.76
C CYS A 94 3.40 -14.06 -3.97
N THR A 95 3.44 -14.58 -5.21
CA THR A 95 4.19 -15.81 -5.50
C THR A 95 5.67 -15.56 -5.79
N THR A 96 6.10 -14.30 -5.82
CA THR A 96 7.49 -13.93 -6.06
C THR A 96 7.94 -12.91 -5.02
N ASP A 97 9.24 -12.88 -4.73
CA ASP A 97 9.84 -11.86 -3.88
C ASP A 97 10.72 -10.89 -4.67
N GLN A 98 10.71 -11.00 -5.99
CA GLN A 98 11.52 -10.16 -6.87
C GLN A 98 10.87 -8.79 -7.06
N VAL A 99 11.56 -7.73 -6.68
CA VAL A 99 11.05 -6.37 -6.71
C VAL A 99 11.96 -5.48 -7.57
N ARG A 100 11.34 -4.69 -8.44
CA ARG A 100 12.02 -3.67 -9.22
C ARG A 100 11.33 -2.34 -8.94
N LEU A 101 12.02 -1.45 -8.23
CA LEU A 101 11.44 -0.19 -7.80
C LEU A 101 11.34 0.82 -8.94
N ASP A 102 10.36 1.72 -8.82
CA ASP A 102 10.22 2.89 -9.68
C ASP A 102 10.73 4.13 -8.94
N TRP A 103 10.44 5.32 -9.50
CA TRP A 103 10.94 6.58 -8.95
C TRP A 103 10.37 6.95 -7.57
N GLU A 104 9.23 6.36 -7.19
CA GLU A 104 8.56 6.71 -5.93
C GLU A 104 9.25 6.14 -4.71
N ASN A 105 10.05 5.10 -4.89
CA ASN A 105 10.65 4.38 -3.76
C ASN A 105 12.14 4.11 -3.99
N ASP A 106 12.93 4.26 -2.92
CA ASP A 106 14.38 4.09 -2.98
C ASP A 106 14.83 2.69 -2.56
N GLU A 107 14.11 2.05 -1.65
CA GLU A 107 14.49 0.77 -1.07
C GLU A 107 13.26 -0.08 -0.83
N PHE A 108 13.46 -1.38 -0.71
CA PHE A 108 12.41 -2.30 -0.29
C PHE A 108 12.97 -3.29 0.72
N ALA A 109 12.06 -3.86 1.53
CA ALA A 109 12.41 -4.93 2.45
C ALA A 109 11.21 -5.85 2.62
N TRP A 110 11.50 -7.14 2.73
CA TRP A 110 10.52 -8.15 3.11
C TRP A 110 10.72 -8.41 4.59
N VAL A 111 9.75 -8.07 5.42
CA VAL A 111 9.91 -8.12 6.88
C VAL A 111 8.78 -8.89 7.54
N ALA A 112 9.06 -9.49 8.69
CA ALA A 112 7.99 -10.05 9.51
C ALA A 112 7.10 -8.91 9.96
N PRO A 113 5.76 -9.10 10.02
CA PRO A 113 4.86 -8.02 10.45
C PRO A 113 5.24 -7.37 11.79
N GLU A 114 5.74 -8.18 12.74
CA GLU A 114 6.15 -7.70 14.06
C GLU A 114 7.35 -6.77 14.00
N ALA A 115 8.16 -6.87 12.94
CA ALA A 115 9.35 -6.05 12.77
C ALA A 115 9.03 -4.63 12.30
N LEU A 116 7.79 -4.32 11.95
CA LEU A 116 7.41 -2.98 11.52
C LEU A 116 7.79 -1.91 12.54
N ARG A 117 7.75 -2.24 13.83
CA ARG A 117 8.13 -1.30 14.90
C ARG A 117 9.59 -0.86 14.83
N ASP A 118 10.42 -1.59 14.09
CA ASP A 118 11.84 -1.25 13.93
C ASP A 118 12.08 -0.31 12.74
N TYR A 119 11.03 0.03 12.02
CA TYR A 119 11.09 0.88 10.83
C TYR A 119 10.31 2.17 11.06
N ARG A 120 10.78 3.24 10.45
CA ARG A 120 10.05 4.50 10.47
C ARG A 120 8.95 4.46 9.43
N THR A 121 7.79 3.93 9.81
CA THR A 121 6.67 3.76 8.88
C THR A 121 5.75 4.98 8.88
N VAL A 122 4.97 5.12 7.78
CA VAL A 122 3.84 6.04 7.79
C VAL A 122 2.89 5.64 8.94
N PRO A 123 2.23 6.61 9.59
CA PRO A 123 1.51 6.33 10.85
C PRO A 123 0.42 5.26 10.76
N TRP A 124 -0.22 5.12 9.62
CA TRP A 124 -1.36 4.20 9.45
C TRP A 124 -0.96 2.76 9.12
N LEU A 125 0.31 2.51 8.80
CA LEU A 125 0.73 1.20 8.29
C LEU A 125 0.57 0.06 9.29
N PRO A 126 1.03 0.18 10.55
CA PRO A 126 0.93 -0.94 11.49
C PRO A 126 -0.52 -1.40 11.72
N GLU A 127 -1.44 -0.45 11.90
CA GLU A 127 -2.85 -0.79 12.10
C GLU A 127 -3.46 -1.43 10.87
N MET A 128 -3.15 -0.90 9.68
CA MET A 128 -3.63 -1.45 8.42
C MET A 128 -3.19 -2.90 8.24
N VAL A 129 -1.91 -3.18 8.49
CA VAL A 129 -1.37 -4.54 8.40
C VAL A 129 -2.08 -5.46 9.38
N SER A 130 -2.24 -5.01 10.62
CA SER A 130 -2.92 -5.80 11.65
C SER A 130 -4.35 -6.13 11.25
N THR A 131 -5.09 -5.14 10.76
CA THR A 131 -6.48 -5.32 10.32
C THR A 131 -6.57 -6.30 9.16
N LEU A 132 -5.74 -6.13 8.14
CA LEU A 132 -5.77 -7.00 6.96
C LEU A 132 -5.37 -8.43 7.29
N MET A 133 -4.37 -8.62 8.13
CA MET A 133 -3.92 -9.96 8.53
C MET A 133 -5.01 -10.68 9.32
N ALA A 134 -5.81 -9.96 10.09
CA ALA A 134 -6.93 -10.55 10.85
C ALA A 134 -8.11 -10.94 9.97
N GLU A 135 -8.24 -10.34 8.77
CA GLU A 135 -9.35 -10.58 7.86
C GLU A 135 -9.16 -11.80 6.95
N GLN A 136 -7.98 -12.37 6.90
CA GLN A 136 -7.76 -13.51 6.01
C GLN A 136 -8.28 -14.85 6.54
#